data_7d588b8772f5887af75b36fc752a2636
#
_entry.id   7d588b8772f5887af75b36fc752a2636
#
_cell.length_a   1.000
_cell.length_b   1.000
_cell.length_c   1.000
_cell.angle_alpha   90.00
_cell.angle_beta   90.00
_cell.angle_gamma   90.00
#
_symmetry.space_group_name_H-M   'P 1'
#
loop_
_entity.id
_entity.type
_entity.pdbx_description
1 polymer ?
#
loop_
_entity_poly.entity_id
_entity_poly.type
_entity_poly.pdbx_seq_one_letter_code
_entity_poly.pdbx_strand_id
1 'polypeptide(L)'
;ELAVLDLTRAPVDLSEYAVGGRRVSGDIDAFMYTERGIYRPGETVQLTALLRDHTGKAIEDRAGNIVIYRPNGLVAGKIRFDDPEASAVVEGYELTKGASRGQWRATVEVDGVSGASGSVNFAVEDFVPQRIAVDLDTDKDAPVLLGESRSVEVASRFLYGAPGAGLTVKSEARIEAAPTPFPQYKGFKFGRHDESFRERILEMDDTTTDGAGIATVTLAPGNAGSNAGRPLRINAVVSVLEPGGRAVTESVRIPYRPERLYVGLKPGFEYSVEEGQDVAYEVVAMNEKGQAIAQRLNWKLLAIDYHYDWYRDGDQWRWRRSRTVTKVNEGIVTTPE
;
A
#
# COMPACT_ATOMS: atom_id res chain seq x y z
N GLU A 1 -15.83 35.26 -19.19
CA GLU A 1 -14.73 34.36 -19.54
C GLU A 1 -15.22 33.37 -20.61
N LEU A 2 -14.50 33.26 -21.72
CA LEU A 2 -14.82 32.32 -22.77
C LEU A 2 -13.90 31.10 -22.62
N ALA A 3 -14.49 29.92 -22.36
CA ALA A 3 -13.75 28.66 -22.39
C ALA A 3 -13.98 27.98 -23.74
N VAL A 4 -12.90 27.62 -24.43
CA VAL A 4 -12.93 26.92 -25.72
C VAL A 4 -12.36 25.53 -25.55
N LEU A 5 -13.14 24.51 -25.92
CA LEU A 5 -12.70 23.13 -25.98
C LEU A 5 -12.54 22.72 -27.45
N ASP A 6 -11.35 22.34 -27.85
CA ASP A 6 -11.07 21.80 -29.18
C ASP A 6 -11.42 20.29 -29.21
N LEU A 7 -12.54 19.96 -29.82
CA LEU A 7 -13.04 18.57 -29.91
C LEU A 7 -12.30 17.74 -30.99
N THR A 8 -11.39 18.33 -31.74
CA THR A 8 -10.58 17.61 -32.74
C THR A 8 -9.31 16.99 -32.16
N ARG A 9 -8.94 17.38 -30.94
CA ARG A 9 -7.82 16.80 -30.21
C ARG A 9 -8.26 15.57 -29.42
N ALA A 10 -7.35 14.60 -29.30
CA ALA A 10 -7.58 13.46 -28.42
C ALA A 10 -7.88 13.95 -26.99
N PRO A 11 -8.94 13.44 -26.34
CA PRO A 11 -9.23 13.81 -24.95
C PRO A 11 -8.07 13.42 -24.04
N VAL A 12 -7.78 14.27 -23.06
CA VAL A 12 -6.82 13.93 -22.01
C VAL A 12 -7.37 12.75 -21.24
N ASP A 13 -6.69 11.63 -21.26
CA ASP A 13 -7.06 10.47 -20.45
C ASP A 13 -6.73 10.73 -18.98
N LEU A 14 -7.78 10.93 -18.18
CA LEU A 14 -7.68 11.17 -16.74
C LEU A 14 -7.99 9.91 -15.92
N SER A 15 -8.17 8.75 -16.55
CA SER A 15 -8.57 7.51 -15.87
C SER A 15 -7.56 7.01 -14.84
N GLU A 16 -6.29 7.36 -14.99
CA GLU A 16 -5.22 6.99 -14.05
C GLU A 16 -5.07 7.98 -12.87
N TYR A 17 -5.77 9.11 -12.89
CA TYR A 17 -5.58 10.19 -11.91
C TYR A 17 -6.62 10.20 -10.78
N ALA A 18 -7.43 9.16 -10.65
CA ALA A 18 -8.48 9.07 -9.63
C ALA A 18 -9.36 10.34 -9.53
N VAL A 19 -9.59 11.01 -10.64
CA VAL A 19 -10.35 12.28 -10.71
C VAL A 19 -11.86 12.09 -10.68
N GLY A 20 -12.35 10.86 -10.51
CA GLY A 20 -13.78 10.54 -10.47
C GLY A 20 -14.53 11.20 -9.31
N GLY A 21 -13.78 11.70 -8.33
CA GLY A 21 -14.37 12.34 -7.17
C GLY A 21 -15.24 11.39 -6.33
N ARG A 22 -15.96 11.96 -5.40
CA ARG A 22 -17.02 11.28 -4.64
C ARG A 22 -18.29 11.21 -5.51
N ARG A 23 -19.03 10.11 -5.43
CA ARG A 23 -20.37 10.05 -6.06
C ARG A 23 -21.22 11.20 -5.55
N VAL A 24 -21.95 11.83 -6.46
CA VAL A 24 -22.90 12.87 -6.10
C VAL A 24 -23.86 12.28 -5.07
N SER A 25 -24.00 12.94 -3.93
CA SER A 25 -25.00 12.58 -2.92
C SER A 25 -26.40 12.71 -3.54
N GLY A 26 -27.32 11.87 -3.10
CA GLY A 26 -28.74 12.07 -3.40
C GLY A 26 -29.24 13.39 -2.80
N ASP A 27 -30.54 13.47 -2.53
CA ASP A 27 -31.18 14.67 -1.98
C ASP A 27 -30.64 15.06 -0.60
N ILE A 28 -30.13 14.08 0.17
CA ILE A 28 -29.53 14.27 1.48
C ILE A 28 -28.17 13.58 1.54
N ASP A 29 -27.17 14.33 1.96
CA ASP A 29 -25.82 13.88 2.28
C ASP A 29 -25.58 13.97 3.78
N ALA A 30 -24.92 12.97 4.36
CA ALA A 30 -24.57 12.97 5.77
C ALA A 30 -23.07 12.76 5.97
N PHE A 31 -22.46 13.67 6.71
CA PHE A 31 -21.11 13.48 7.19
C PHE A 31 -21.15 12.85 8.57
N MET A 32 -20.62 11.63 8.67
CA MET A 32 -20.57 10.88 9.94
C MET A 32 -19.16 10.78 10.49
N TYR A 33 -19.05 10.88 11.80
CA TYR A 33 -17.80 10.63 12.52
C TYR A 33 -18.07 10.08 13.93
N THR A 34 -17.03 9.52 14.53
CA THR A 34 -17.00 9.08 15.93
C THR A 34 -15.95 9.90 16.68
N GLU A 35 -16.08 10.00 18.02
CA GLU A 35 -15.09 10.73 18.84
C GLU A 35 -13.69 10.09 18.80
N ARG A 36 -13.62 8.76 18.56
CA ARG A 36 -12.41 7.96 18.45
C ARG A 36 -12.55 6.95 17.32
N GLY A 37 -11.42 6.53 16.75
CA GLY A 37 -11.40 5.48 15.73
C GLY A 37 -11.43 4.06 16.29
N ILE A 38 -11.14 3.88 17.60
CA ILE A 38 -11.02 2.56 18.27
C ILE A 38 -11.71 2.60 19.62
N TYR A 39 -12.47 1.54 19.92
CA TYR A 39 -13.22 1.34 21.16
C TYR A 39 -12.96 -0.04 21.73
N ARG A 40 -13.18 -0.20 23.03
CA ARG A 40 -13.17 -1.52 23.70
C ARG A 40 -14.58 -2.08 23.80
N PRO A 41 -14.76 -3.40 23.87
CA PRO A 41 -16.02 -3.99 24.29
C PRO A 41 -16.48 -3.42 25.65
N GLY A 42 -17.75 -3.04 25.73
CA GLY A 42 -18.32 -2.40 26.91
C GLY A 42 -18.21 -0.88 26.97
N GLU A 43 -17.54 -0.24 25.99
CA GLU A 43 -17.54 1.22 25.88
C GLU A 43 -18.71 1.72 25.04
N THR A 44 -19.02 3.02 25.18
CA THR A 44 -20.02 3.71 24.37
C THR A 44 -19.34 4.38 23.18
N VAL A 45 -19.80 4.10 21.97
CA VAL A 45 -19.39 4.78 20.73
C VAL A 45 -20.26 6.02 20.58
N GLN A 46 -19.64 7.21 20.63
CA GLN A 46 -20.34 8.47 20.32
C GLN A 46 -20.35 8.67 18.81
N LEU A 47 -21.55 8.67 18.25
CA LEU A 47 -21.79 8.80 16.82
C LEU A 47 -22.36 10.20 16.54
N THR A 48 -21.74 10.91 15.64
CA THR A 48 -22.26 12.20 15.15
C THR A 48 -22.50 12.13 13.65
N ALA A 49 -23.66 12.62 13.20
CA ALA A 49 -23.98 12.75 11.80
C ALA A 49 -24.50 14.17 11.51
N LEU A 50 -23.90 14.85 10.55
CA LEU A 50 -24.33 16.16 10.09
C LEU A 50 -25.09 15.99 8.77
N LEU A 51 -26.39 16.37 8.76
CA LEU A 51 -27.24 16.24 7.58
C LEU A 51 -27.17 17.51 6.72
N ARG A 52 -26.99 17.34 5.41
CA ARG A 52 -26.86 18.43 4.45
C ARG A 52 -27.65 18.13 3.18
N ASP A 53 -28.20 19.17 2.54
CA ASP A 53 -28.76 19.07 1.20
C ASP A 53 -27.65 19.08 0.13
N HIS A 54 -28.02 18.92 -1.12
CA HIS A 54 -27.09 18.93 -2.25
C HIS A 54 -26.33 20.26 -2.42
N THR A 55 -26.75 21.33 -1.75
CA THR A 55 -26.05 22.63 -1.73
C THR A 55 -25.16 22.82 -0.52
N GLY A 56 -25.12 21.85 0.40
CA GLY A 56 -24.35 21.88 1.64
C GLY A 56 -25.03 22.59 2.80
N LYS A 57 -26.29 22.99 2.66
CA LYS A 57 -27.06 23.62 3.74
C LYS A 57 -27.58 22.57 4.73
N ALA A 58 -27.70 22.99 5.98
CA ALA A 58 -28.31 22.19 7.03
C ALA A 58 -29.78 21.86 6.69
N ILE A 59 -30.16 20.60 6.98
CA ILE A 59 -31.52 20.10 6.76
C ILE A 59 -32.17 19.89 8.13
N GLU A 60 -33.25 20.59 8.39
CA GLU A 60 -34.05 20.48 9.61
C GLU A 60 -35.28 19.59 9.37
N ASP A 61 -36.01 19.26 10.44
CA ASP A 61 -37.29 18.49 10.39
C ASP A 61 -37.15 17.13 9.68
N ARG A 62 -36.08 16.38 9.95
CA ARG A 62 -35.85 15.05 9.39
C ARG A 62 -35.69 14.01 10.46
N ALA A 63 -36.35 12.91 10.28
CA ALA A 63 -36.25 11.72 11.11
C ALA A 63 -35.48 10.61 10.38
N GLY A 64 -34.92 9.67 11.13
CA GLY A 64 -34.16 8.58 10.53
C GLY A 64 -33.62 7.60 11.56
N ASN A 65 -32.69 6.77 11.12
CA ASN A 65 -32.04 5.80 11.98
C ASN A 65 -30.52 5.83 11.76
N ILE A 66 -29.77 5.67 12.85
CA ILE A 66 -28.40 5.22 12.77
C ILE A 66 -28.42 3.70 12.87
N VAL A 67 -27.93 3.01 11.85
CA VAL A 67 -27.86 1.55 11.81
C VAL A 67 -26.40 1.10 12.02
N ILE A 68 -26.18 0.28 13.03
CA ILE A 68 -24.85 -0.18 13.41
C ILE A 68 -24.67 -1.63 12.94
N TYR A 69 -23.55 -1.90 12.25
CA TYR A 69 -23.21 -3.20 11.70
C TYR A 69 -21.97 -3.78 12.38
N ARG A 70 -22.02 -5.07 12.68
CA ARG A 70 -20.88 -5.86 13.14
C ARG A 70 -19.89 -6.11 12.01
N PRO A 71 -18.65 -6.57 12.32
CA PRO A 71 -17.65 -6.93 11.29
C PRO A 71 -18.12 -7.96 10.26
N ASN A 72 -19.06 -8.83 10.65
CA ASN A 72 -19.68 -9.83 9.74
C ASN A 72 -20.83 -9.26 8.88
N GLY A 73 -21.09 -7.96 8.92
CA GLY A 73 -22.13 -7.29 8.17
C GLY A 73 -23.55 -7.37 8.76
N LEU A 74 -23.76 -8.10 9.84
CA LEU A 74 -25.06 -8.20 10.50
C LEU A 74 -25.36 -6.94 11.32
N VAL A 75 -26.61 -6.52 11.33
CA VAL A 75 -27.09 -5.40 12.14
C VAL A 75 -26.90 -5.74 13.63
N ALA A 76 -26.23 -4.86 14.34
CA ALA A 76 -26.03 -4.95 15.80
C ALA A 76 -27.08 -4.15 16.55
N GLY A 77 -27.53 -3.02 15.99
CA GLY A 77 -28.53 -2.16 16.59
C GLY A 77 -28.99 -1.06 15.63
N LYS A 78 -30.08 -0.43 16.01
CA LYS A 78 -30.64 0.76 15.37
C LYS A 78 -30.99 1.79 16.43
N ILE A 79 -30.61 3.03 16.19
CA ILE A 79 -30.95 4.18 17.04
C ILE A 79 -31.81 5.11 16.23
N ARG A 80 -33.03 5.35 16.67
CA ARG A 80 -33.94 6.30 16.05
C ARG A 80 -33.58 7.71 16.46
N PHE A 81 -33.59 8.63 15.53
CA PHE A 81 -33.56 10.07 15.78
C PHE A 81 -34.76 10.74 15.12
N ASP A 82 -35.28 11.75 15.75
CA ASP A 82 -36.37 12.57 15.27
C ASP A 82 -35.96 14.03 15.42
N ASP A 83 -36.09 14.82 14.35
CA ASP A 83 -35.84 16.26 14.33
C ASP A 83 -34.52 16.70 15.01
N PRO A 84 -33.36 16.38 14.43
CA PRO A 84 -32.09 16.69 15.05
C PRO A 84 -31.84 18.19 15.11
N GLU A 85 -31.48 18.71 16.27
CA GLU A 85 -31.14 20.10 16.49
C GLU A 85 -29.98 20.55 15.58
N ALA A 86 -30.18 21.67 14.86
CA ALA A 86 -29.21 22.21 13.90
C ALA A 86 -28.70 21.18 12.86
N SER A 87 -29.53 20.19 12.51
CA SER A 87 -29.18 19.08 11.58
C SER A 87 -28.03 18.20 12.05
N ALA A 88 -27.74 18.18 13.34
CA ALA A 88 -26.72 17.34 13.96
C ALA A 88 -27.37 16.24 14.80
N VAL A 89 -27.22 14.99 14.36
CA VAL A 89 -27.59 13.81 15.16
C VAL A 89 -26.40 13.43 16.01
N VAL A 90 -26.58 13.39 17.33
CA VAL A 90 -25.53 12.98 18.28
C VAL A 90 -26.10 11.87 19.16
N GLU A 91 -25.59 10.65 18.99
CA GLU A 91 -26.12 9.47 19.66
C GLU A 91 -25.00 8.57 20.19
N GLY A 92 -25.27 7.92 21.33
CA GLY A 92 -24.38 6.95 21.94
C GLY A 92 -24.83 5.52 21.69
N TYR A 93 -23.93 4.66 21.23
CA TYR A 93 -24.17 3.22 21.11
C TYR A 93 -23.31 2.44 22.07
N GLU A 94 -23.93 1.74 23.04
CA GLU A 94 -23.24 0.90 24.01
C GLU A 94 -22.82 -0.42 23.38
N LEU A 95 -21.52 -0.67 23.32
CA LEU A 95 -20.96 -1.96 22.95
C LEU A 95 -21.11 -2.94 24.10
N THR A 96 -21.65 -4.11 23.83
CA THR A 96 -21.69 -5.17 24.85
C THR A 96 -20.27 -5.60 25.22
N LYS A 97 -20.06 -6.14 26.44
CA LYS A 97 -18.76 -6.72 26.87
C LYS A 97 -18.29 -7.86 25.97
N GLY A 98 -19.20 -8.52 25.26
CA GLY A 98 -18.94 -9.58 24.29
C GLY A 98 -18.94 -9.09 22.85
N ALA A 99 -18.86 -7.79 22.58
CA ALA A 99 -18.85 -7.24 21.23
C ALA A 99 -17.74 -7.87 20.38
N SER A 100 -18.07 -8.25 19.15
CA SER A 100 -17.11 -8.83 18.21
C SER A 100 -16.00 -7.86 17.91
N ARG A 101 -14.74 -8.33 17.93
CA ARG A 101 -13.56 -7.52 17.52
C ARG A 101 -13.55 -7.37 16.01
N GLY A 102 -12.94 -6.28 15.54
CA GLY A 102 -12.79 -5.96 14.15
C GLY A 102 -13.45 -4.64 13.75
N GLN A 103 -13.59 -4.44 12.44
CA GLN A 103 -14.15 -3.21 11.88
C GLN A 103 -15.68 -3.24 11.92
N TRP A 104 -16.23 -2.28 12.64
CA TRP A 104 -17.67 -2.00 12.71
C TRP A 104 -17.98 -0.84 11.76
N ARG A 105 -19.22 -0.74 11.35
CA ARG A 105 -19.71 0.34 10.51
C ARG A 105 -21.02 0.86 11.07
N ALA A 106 -21.17 2.18 11.11
CA ALA A 106 -22.45 2.83 11.31
C ALA A 106 -22.87 3.57 10.04
N THR A 107 -24.15 3.54 9.73
CA THR A 107 -24.75 4.29 8.61
C THR A 107 -25.90 5.12 9.13
N VAL A 108 -26.13 6.26 8.49
CA VAL A 108 -27.34 7.06 8.71
C VAL A 108 -28.31 6.84 7.54
N GLU A 109 -29.54 6.49 7.87
CA GLU A 109 -30.65 6.29 6.95
C GLU A 109 -31.74 7.32 7.29
N VAL A 110 -32.01 8.23 6.38
CA VAL A 110 -33.02 9.28 6.56
C VAL A 110 -34.34 8.80 5.97
N ASP A 111 -35.46 9.03 6.66
CA ASP A 111 -36.80 8.62 6.21
C ASP A 111 -37.15 9.26 4.88
N GLY A 112 -37.71 8.45 3.98
CA GLY A 112 -38.08 8.88 2.62
C GLY A 112 -36.91 8.98 1.65
N VAL A 113 -35.68 8.71 2.05
CA VAL A 113 -34.51 8.67 1.17
C VAL A 113 -34.05 7.22 0.98
N SER A 114 -33.79 6.80 -0.25
CA SER A 114 -33.34 5.45 -0.55
C SER A 114 -31.87 5.26 -0.21
N GLY A 115 -31.58 4.27 0.62
CA GLY A 115 -30.21 3.90 1.03
C GLY A 115 -29.64 4.77 2.15
N ALA A 116 -28.34 4.55 2.44
CA ALA A 116 -27.64 5.29 3.48
C ALA A 116 -27.16 6.63 2.95
N SER A 117 -27.45 7.72 3.67
CA SER A 117 -27.00 9.07 3.34
C SER A 117 -25.55 9.32 3.77
N GLY A 118 -25.01 8.53 4.68
CA GLY A 118 -23.64 8.61 5.16
C GLY A 118 -23.20 7.38 5.94
N SER A 119 -21.90 7.23 6.16
CA SER A 119 -21.35 6.13 6.95
C SER A 119 -20.03 6.49 7.62
N VAL A 120 -19.71 5.79 8.72
CA VAL A 120 -18.43 5.84 9.41
C VAL A 120 -18.01 4.43 9.82
N ASN A 121 -16.70 4.15 9.77
CA ASN A 121 -16.12 2.92 10.29
C ASN A 121 -15.36 3.21 11.57
N PHE A 122 -15.44 2.27 12.53
CA PHE A 122 -14.65 2.29 13.75
C PHE A 122 -14.22 0.86 14.13
N ALA A 123 -13.10 0.73 14.82
CA ALA A 123 -12.61 -0.56 15.27
C ALA A 123 -13.10 -0.85 16.71
N VAL A 124 -13.43 -2.10 16.97
CA VAL A 124 -13.63 -2.61 18.34
C VAL A 124 -12.55 -3.62 18.63
N GLU A 125 -11.67 -3.30 19.60
CA GLU A 125 -10.51 -4.12 19.93
C GLU A 125 -10.25 -4.15 21.43
N ASP A 126 -9.65 -5.25 21.89
CA ASP A 126 -9.14 -5.32 23.27
C ASP A 126 -7.77 -4.65 23.31
N PHE A 127 -7.67 -3.54 23.95
CA PHE A 127 -6.36 -2.95 24.24
C PHE A 127 -5.72 -3.71 25.41
N VAL A 128 -4.96 -4.73 25.08
CA VAL A 128 -4.02 -5.34 26.02
C VAL A 128 -2.68 -4.65 25.79
N PRO A 129 -2.11 -3.97 26.80
CA PRO A 129 -0.77 -3.38 26.66
C PRO A 129 0.24 -4.43 26.21
N GLN A 130 1.14 -4.04 25.31
CA GLN A 130 2.30 -4.85 24.96
C GLN A 130 3.08 -5.21 26.22
N ARG A 131 3.50 -6.46 26.36
CA ARG A 131 4.28 -6.93 27.49
C ARG A 131 5.74 -7.22 27.15
N ILE A 132 6.02 -7.39 25.86
CA ILE A 132 7.35 -7.65 25.34
C ILE A 132 7.78 -6.55 24.36
N ALA A 133 9.08 -6.32 24.29
CA ALA A 133 9.74 -5.62 23.21
C ALA A 133 10.46 -6.65 22.34
N VAL A 134 10.50 -6.41 21.04
CA VAL A 134 11.18 -7.24 20.05
C VAL A 134 12.12 -6.33 19.27
N ASP A 135 13.37 -6.73 19.18
CA ASP A 135 14.39 -6.05 18.38
C ASP A 135 14.93 -7.02 17.33
N LEU A 136 15.17 -6.53 16.11
CA LEU A 136 15.76 -7.31 15.02
C LEU A 136 17.15 -6.76 14.72
N ASP A 137 18.17 -7.62 14.80
CA ASP A 137 19.53 -7.27 14.45
C ASP A 137 20.03 -8.06 13.25
N THR A 138 20.52 -7.33 12.25
CA THR A 138 21.16 -7.87 11.04
C THR A 138 21.83 -6.74 10.30
N ASP A 139 22.81 -7.06 9.45
CA ASP A 139 23.37 -6.09 8.51
C ASP A 139 22.34 -5.80 7.40
N LYS A 140 21.52 -4.75 7.64
CA LYS A 140 20.46 -4.31 6.73
C LYS A 140 20.96 -3.54 5.51
N ASP A 141 22.21 -3.07 5.53
CA ASP A 141 22.80 -2.24 4.48
C ASP A 141 23.57 -3.08 3.45
N ALA A 142 24.20 -4.17 3.88
CA ALA A 142 24.84 -5.09 2.96
C ALA A 142 23.82 -5.92 2.17
N PRO A 143 23.94 -6.01 0.84
CA PRO A 143 23.05 -6.81 0.03
C PRO A 143 23.21 -8.31 0.30
N VAL A 144 22.13 -9.05 0.18
CA VAL A 144 22.15 -10.51 0.00
C VAL A 144 22.35 -10.77 -1.49
N LEU A 145 23.30 -11.61 -1.86
CA LEU A 145 23.59 -11.96 -3.24
C LEU A 145 22.86 -13.25 -3.64
N LEU A 146 22.87 -13.56 -4.94
CA LEU A 146 22.29 -14.79 -5.45
C LEU A 146 22.92 -16.03 -4.79
N GLY A 147 22.12 -16.89 -4.21
CA GLY A 147 22.55 -18.11 -3.53
C GLY A 147 23.06 -17.89 -2.09
N GLU A 148 23.14 -16.67 -1.62
CA GLU A 148 23.45 -16.36 -0.23
C GLU A 148 22.22 -16.40 0.66
N SER A 149 22.45 -16.51 1.97
CA SER A 149 21.46 -16.37 3.01
C SER A 149 21.88 -15.29 4.01
N ARG A 150 20.90 -14.75 4.74
CA ARG A 150 21.13 -13.74 5.77
C ARG A 150 20.44 -14.17 7.06
N SER A 151 21.18 -14.21 8.16
CA SER A 151 20.60 -14.40 9.48
C SER A 151 20.12 -13.07 10.05
N VAL A 152 18.94 -13.12 10.66
CA VAL A 152 18.35 -12.04 11.44
C VAL A 152 18.24 -12.55 12.87
N GLU A 153 18.94 -11.91 13.80
CA GLU A 153 18.77 -12.17 15.22
C GLU A 153 17.51 -11.48 15.72
N VAL A 154 16.70 -12.20 16.46
CA VAL A 154 15.44 -11.76 17.06
C VAL A 154 15.64 -11.75 18.55
N ALA A 155 15.74 -10.58 19.16
CA ALA A 155 15.83 -10.41 20.60
C ALA A 155 14.48 -10.03 21.18
N SER A 156 13.98 -10.83 22.12
CA SER A 156 12.72 -10.60 22.84
C SER A 156 12.96 -10.43 24.33
N ARG A 157 12.37 -9.40 24.90
CA ARG A 157 12.42 -9.14 26.36
C ARG A 157 11.09 -8.63 26.87
N PHE A 158 10.74 -9.02 28.08
CA PHE A 158 9.59 -8.41 28.77
C PHE A 158 9.93 -6.96 29.15
N LEU A 159 8.91 -6.08 29.13
CA LEU A 159 9.07 -4.65 29.44
C LEU A 159 9.55 -4.39 30.88
N TYR A 160 9.43 -5.40 31.79
CA TYR A 160 10.00 -5.34 33.13
C TYR A 160 11.46 -5.86 33.18
N GLY A 161 12.09 -6.15 32.03
CA GLY A 161 13.52 -6.43 31.89
C GLY A 161 13.91 -7.92 31.80
N ALA A 162 13.01 -8.88 32.08
CA ALA A 162 13.34 -10.30 31.93
C ALA A 162 13.42 -10.73 30.46
N PRO A 163 14.27 -11.74 30.12
CA PRO A 163 14.30 -12.32 28.78
C PRO A 163 12.94 -12.89 28.38
N GLY A 164 12.55 -12.70 27.13
CA GLY A 164 11.38 -13.32 26.53
C GLY A 164 11.67 -14.74 26.07
N ALA A 165 12.02 -15.62 27.03
CA ALA A 165 12.43 -16.99 26.75
C ALA A 165 11.25 -17.90 26.41
N GLY A 166 11.44 -18.87 25.51
CA GLY A 166 10.45 -19.87 25.13
C GLY A 166 9.25 -19.33 24.34
N LEU A 167 9.37 -18.14 23.75
CA LEU A 167 8.32 -17.53 22.94
C LEU A 167 8.38 -18.01 21.50
N THR A 168 7.23 -18.30 20.92
CA THR A 168 7.12 -18.69 19.51
C THR A 168 7.42 -17.48 18.62
N VAL A 169 8.29 -17.66 17.65
CA VAL A 169 8.67 -16.69 16.64
C VAL A 169 8.15 -17.17 15.29
N LYS A 170 7.26 -16.40 14.70
CA LYS A 170 6.74 -16.61 13.34
C LYS A 170 7.37 -15.60 12.41
N SER A 171 7.77 -16.03 11.23
CA SER A 171 8.39 -15.16 10.25
C SER A 171 7.82 -15.37 8.86
N GLU A 172 7.71 -14.28 8.13
CA GLU A 172 7.34 -14.23 6.73
C GLU A 172 8.28 -13.26 6.03
N ALA A 173 8.74 -13.59 4.85
CA ALA A 173 9.50 -12.66 4.06
C ALA A 173 8.99 -12.59 2.62
N ARG A 174 9.11 -11.40 2.01
CA ARG A 174 8.72 -11.13 0.62
C ARG A 174 9.88 -10.54 -0.14
N ILE A 175 10.08 -11.05 -1.34
CA ILE A 175 10.99 -10.44 -2.31
C ILE A 175 10.15 -9.53 -3.20
N GLU A 176 10.52 -8.27 -3.23
CA GLU A 176 9.84 -7.23 -4.00
C GLU A 176 10.83 -6.35 -4.77
N ALA A 177 10.34 -5.60 -5.76
CA ALA A 177 11.17 -4.63 -6.47
C ALA A 177 11.63 -3.53 -5.50
N ALA A 178 12.93 -3.19 -5.52
CA ALA A 178 13.47 -2.11 -4.70
C ALA A 178 13.14 -0.75 -5.34
N PRO A 179 12.35 0.13 -4.70
CA PRO A 179 11.97 1.42 -5.29
C PRO A 179 13.15 2.40 -5.37
N THR A 180 14.07 2.34 -4.41
CA THR A 180 15.25 3.19 -4.34
C THR A 180 16.49 2.32 -4.06
N PRO A 181 16.94 1.54 -5.04
CA PRO A 181 17.97 0.52 -4.81
C PRO A 181 19.36 1.07 -4.49
N PHE A 182 19.68 2.26 -4.98
CA PHE A 182 20.95 2.96 -4.83
C PHE A 182 20.67 4.42 -4.44
N PRO A 183 20.52 4.73 -3.15
CA PRO A 183 20.08 6.05 -2.68
C PRO A 183 20.96 7.23 -3.10
N GLN A 184 22.25 6.97 -3.38
CA GLN A 184 23.21 7.97 -3.87
C GLN A 184 22.92 8.42 -5.32
N TYR A 185 22.19 7.61 -6.09
CA TYR A 185 21.84 7.90 -7.50
C TYR A 185 20.39 8.39 -7.61
N LYS A 186 20.13 9.59 -7.08
CA LYS A 186 18.80 10.22 -7.14
C LYS A 186 18.37 10.48 -8.57
N GLY A 187 17.12 10.13 -8.89
CA GLY A 187 16.53 10.32 -10.21
C GLY A 187 16.86 9.24 -11.23
N PHE A 188 17.78 8.32 -10.92
CA PHE A 188 18.05 7.17 -11.78
C PHE A 188 16.99 6.09 -11.59
N LYS A 189 16.55 5.50 -12.70
CA LYS A 189 15.71 4.31 -12.74
C LYS A 189 16.57 3.11 -13.09
N PHE A 190 16.59 2.11 -12.21
CA PHE A 190 17.38 0.90 -12.39
C PHE A 190 16.51 -0.27 -12.81
N GLY A 191 16.95 -0.99 -13.83
CA GLY A 191 16.32 -2.20 -14.33
C GLY A 191 15.19 -1.96 -15.32
N ARG A 192 14.53 -3.05 -15.72
CA ARG A 192 13.50 -3.08 -16.73
C ARG A 192 12.17 -2.58 -16.16
N HIS A 193 11.70 -1.43 -16.64
CA HIS A 193 10.45 -0.81 -16.21
C HIS A 193 9.24 -1.19 -17.08
N ASP A 194 9.49 -1.81 -18.23
CA ASP A 194 8.49 -2.36 -19.13
C ASP A 194 7.93 -3.72 -18.67
N GLU A 195 8.55 -4.35 -17.69
CA GLU A 195 8.13 -5.61 -17.10
C GLU A 195 7.77 -5.41 -15.62
N SER A 196 6.64 -5.95 -15.19
CA SER A 196 6.28 -5.99 -13.78
C SER A 196 6.97 -7.16 -13.09
N PHE A 197 7.57 -6.92 -11.94
CA PHE A 197 8.04 -7.97 -11.06
C PHE A 197 6.90 -8.38 -10.12
N ARG A 198 6.55 -9.67 -10.10
CA ARG A 198 5.61 -10.20 -9.12
C ARG A 198 6.35 -10.53 -7.84
N GLU A 199 5.84 -10.02 -6.74
CA GLU A 199 6.35 -10.38 -5.40
C GLU A 199 6.38 -11.89 -5.20
N ARG A 200 7.40 -12.36 -4.49
CA ARG A 200 7.56 -13.76 -4.13
C ARG A 200 7.63 -13.89 -2.61
N ILE A 201 6.81 -14.76 -2.07
CA ILE A 201 6.84 -15.11 -0.66
C ILE A 201 7.96 -16.13 -0.46
N LEU A 202 8.79 -15.93 0.57
CA LEU A 202 9.72 -16.91 1.08
C LEU A 202 9.03 -17.65 2.22
N GLU A 203 8.92 -18.96 2.10
CA GLU A 203 8.49 -19.83 3.19
C GLU A 203 9.58 -19.87 4.25
N MET A 204 9.21 -19.72 5.50
CA MET A 204 10.10 -19.68 6.64
C MET A 204 9.53 -20.53 7.76
N ASP A 205 10.41 -21.25 8.43
CA ASP A 205 10.03 -22.10 9.56
C ASP A 205 9.77 -21.27 10.82
N ASP A 206 8.79 -21.67 11.59
CA ASP A 206 8.56 -21.16 12.93
C ASP A 206 9.73 -21.59 13.83
N THR A 207 10.16 -20.73 14.73
CA THR A 207 11.21 -21.01 15.71
C THR A 207 10.79 -20.56 17.11
N THR A 208 11.66 -20.71 18.09
CA THR A 208 11.37 -20.34 19.49
C THR A 208 12.59 -19.66 20.08
N THR A 209 12.38 -18.62 20.87
CA THR A 209 13.45 -17.95 21.61
C THR A 209 14.08 -18.86 22.66
N ASP A 210 15.38 -18.77 22.81
CA ASP A 210 16.16 -19.50 23.83
C ASP A 210 15.98 -18.92 25.25
N GLY A 211 16.78 -19.43 26.22
CA GLY A 211 16.76 -18.95 27.60
C GLY A 211 17.17 -17.49 27.79
N ALA A 212 17.88 -16.92 26.84
CA ALA A 212 18.27 -15.50 26.80
C ALA A 212 17.22 -14.62 26.10
N GLY A 213 16.19 -15.22 25.53
CA GLY A 213 15.17 -14.52 24.74
C GLY A 213 15.58 -14.27 23.30
N ILE A 214 16.55 -15.02 22.79
CA ILE A 214 17.11 -14.84 21.45
C ILE A 214 16.65 -15.98 20.54
N ALA A 215 16.33 -15.65 19.30
CA ALA A 215 16.11 -16.59 18.21
C ALA A 215 16.84 -16.13 16.94
N THR A 216 17.09 -17.04 16.01
CA THR A 216 17.65 -16.70 14.71
C THR A 216 16.69 -17.12 13.61
N VAL A 217 16.39 -16.19 12.72
CA VAL A 217 15.61 -16.40 11.53
C VAL A 217 16.54 -16.30 10.33
N THR A 218 16.49 -17.26 9.40
CA THR A 218 17.37 -17.29 8.23
C THR A 218 16.59 -16.95 6.97
N LEU A 219 16.96 -15.86 6.32
CA LEU A 219 16.46 -15.44 5.01
C LEU A 219 17.28 -16.12 3.93
N ALA A 220 16.71 -17.07 3.23
CA ALA A 220 17.36 -17.84 2.18
C ALA A 220 16.57 -17.69 0.85
N PRO A 221 16.79 -16.60 0.09
CA PRO A 221 16.05 -16.36 -1.16
C PRO A 221 16.38 -17.38 -2.27
N GLY A 222 17.46 -18.13 -2.16
CA GLY A 222 17.88 -19.09 -3.16
C GLY A 222 18.02 -18.45 -4.54
N ASN A 223 17.29 -19.00 -5.51
CA ASN A 223 17.22 -18.47 -6.88
C ASN A 223 16.00 -17.59 -7.12
N ALA A 224 15.24 -17.24 -6.09
CA ALA A 224 14.09 -16.38 -6.25
C ALA A 224 14.52 -14.99 -6.75
N GLY A 225 13.90 -14.53 -7.84
CA GLY A 225 14.25 -13.23 -8.44
C GLY A 225 15.44 -13.25 -9.40
N SER A 226 16.08 -14.41 -9.68
CA SER A 226 16.99 -14.54 -10.82
C SER A 226 16.24 -14.14 -12.10
N ASN A 227 16.86 -13.35 -12.95
CA ASN A 227 16.26 -12.74 -14.15
C ASN A 227 15.14 -11.72 -13.89
N ALA A 228 15.07 -11.13 -12.70
CA ALA A 228 14.16 -10.03 -12.43
C ALA A 228 14.45 -8.80 -13.27
N GLY A 229 15.68 -8.69 -13.80
CA GLY A 229 16.15 -7.55 -14.59
C GLY A 229 16.14 -6.23 -13.83
N ARG A 230 16.05 -6.27 -12.50
CA ARG A 230 16.00 -5.10 -11.63
C ARG A 230 16.52 -5.41 -10.22
N PRO A 231 16.98 -4.39 -9.48
CA PRO A 231 17.32 -4.54 -8.08
C PRO A 231 16.08 -4.89 -7.24
N LEU A 232 16.26 -5.80 -6.30
CA LEU A 232 15.20 -6.30 -5.41
C LEU A 232 15.54 -5.96 -3.95
N ARG A 233 14.56 -6.15 -3.07
CA ARG A 233 14.75 -6.15 -1.61
C ARG A 233 13.95 -7.30 -1.00
N ILE A 234 14.42 -7.79 0.13
CA ILE A 234 13.70 -8.71 1.00
C ILE A 234 13.04 -7.86 2.09
N ASN A 235 11.74 -7.97 2.26
CA ASN A 235 11.02 -7.41 3.38
C ASN A 235 10.63 -8.56 4.31
N ALA A 236 11.34 -8.70 5.43
CA ALA A 236 11.07 -9.72 6.44
C ALA A 236 10.24 -9.14 7.57
N VAL A 237 9.19 -9.85 7.94
CA VAL A 237 8.28 -9.55 9.04
C VAL A 237 8.38 -10.66 10.05
N VAL A 238 8.72 -10.32 11.28
CA VAL A 238 8.90 -11.27 12.39
C VAL A 238 7.91 -10.95 13.49
N SER A 239 7.17 -11.94 13.94
CA SER A 239 6.15 -11.85 14.97
C SER A 239 6.51 -12.76 16.13
N VAL A 240 6.71 -12.21 17.32
CA VAL A 240 6.93 -12.97 18.55
C VAL A 240 5.64 -13.01 19.34
N LEU A 241 5.20 -14.23 19.70
CA LEU A 241 3.93 -14.45 20.38
C LEU A 241 4.11 -14.38 21.89
N GLU A 242 3.42 -13.44 22.53
CA GLU A 242 3.34 -13.37 24.00
C GLU A 242 2.60 -14.59 24.59
N PRO A 243 2.83 -14.91 25.86
CA PRO A 243 1.96 -15.82 26.58
C PRO A 243 0.52 -15.29 26.58
N GLY A 244 -0.40 -16.01 25.90
CA GLY A 244 -1.76 -15.55 25.61
C GLY A 244 -2.06 -15.32 24.13
N GLY A 245 -1.06 -15.51 23.25
CA GLY A 245 -1.25 -15.60 21.79
C GLY A 245 -1.24 -14.26 21.04
N ARG A 246 -1.02 -13.13 21.71
CA ARG A 246 -0.83 -11.85 21.05
C ARG A 246 0.56 -11.81 20.39
N ALA A 247 0.64 -11.28 19.18
CA ALA A 247 1.89 -11.09 18.48
C ALA A 247 2.42 -9.65 18.63
N VAL A 248 3.72 -9.52 18.86
CA VAL A 248 4.49 -8.28 18.68
C VAL A 248 5.31 -8.45 17.41
N THR A 249 5.14 -7.55 16.47
CA THR A 249 5.66 -7.67 15.11
C THR A 249 6.61 -6.55 14.78
N GLU A 250 7.79 -6.94 14.26
CA GLU A 250 8.80 -6.03 13.75
C GLU A 250 9.16 -6.41 12.31
N SER A 251 9.75 -5.48 11.58
CA SER A 251 10.12 -5.73 10.19
C SER A 251 11.50 -5.16 9.85
N VAL A 252 12.20 -5.86 8.96
CA VAL A 252 13.49 -5.41 8.43
C VAL A 252 13.50 -5.53 6.91
N ARG A 253 14.12 -4.55 6.24
CA ARG A 253 14.28 -4.52 4.78
C ARG A 253 15.76 -4.63 4.45
N ILE A 254 16.10 -5.59 3.61
CA ILE A 254 17.48 -5.93 3.24
C ILE A 254 17.58 -5.88 1.71
N PRO A 255 18.58 -5.20 1.12
CA PRO A 255 18.79 -5.23 -0.32
C PRO A 255 19.04 -6.66 -0.81
N TYR A 256 18.43 -7.06 -1.91
CA TYR A 256 18.69 -8.33 -2.57
C TYR A 256 19.18 -8.09 -3.99
N ARG A 257 20.33 -8.67 -4.32
CA ARG A 257 21.03 -8.43 -5.58
C ARG A 257 21.29 -9.75 -6.32
N PRO A 258 20.27 -10.32 -6.98
CA PRO A 258 20.45 -11.58 -7.72
C PRO A 258 21.27 -11.42 -9.01
N GLU A 259 21.39 -10.21 -9.55
CA GLU A 259 22.14 -9.92 -10.76
C GLU A 259 23.53 -9.32 -10.43
N ARG A 260 24.49 -9.55 -11.30
CA ARG A 260 25.85 -9.00 -11.14
C ARG A 260 25.99 -7.57 -11.69
N LEU A 261 25.07 -7.17 -12.57
CA LEU A 261 25.10 -5.89 -13.25
C LEU A 261 23.72 -5.22 -13.21
N TYR A 262 23.69 -3.98 -12.81
CA TYR A 262 22.51 -3.15 -12.82
C TYR A 262 22.79 -1.87 -13.61
N VAL A 263 21.96 -1.56 -14.58
CA VAL A 263 22.07 -0.34 -15.36
C VAL A 263 21.01 0.65 -14.92
N GLY A 264 21.43 1.85 -14.59
CA GLY A 264 20.58 2.96 -14.24
C GLY A 264 20.55 4.00 -15.35
N LEU A 265 19.36 4.52 -15.62
CA LEU A 265 19.12 5.60 -16.57
C LEU A 265 18.43 6.76 -15.88
N LYS A 266 18.89 7.99 -16.19
CA LYS A 266 18.24 9.21 -15.74
C LYS A 266 18.05 10.12 -16.94
N PRO A 267 16.81 10.54 -17.27
CA PRO A 267 16.57 11.48 -18.34
C PRO A 267 17.11 12.86 -17.96
N GLY A 268 17.64 13.59 -18.94
CA GLY A 268 18.06 14.99 -18.80
C GLY A 268 16.90 15.99 -18.88
N PHE A 269 15.65 15.51 -18.84
CA PHE A 269 14.42 16.30 -18.89
C PHE A 269 13.43 15.81 -17.84
N GLU A 270 12.48 16.66 -17.45
CA GLU A 270 11.59 16.36 -16.30
C GLU A 270 10.35 15.56 -16.72
N TYR A 271 9.65 15.95 -17.79
CA TYR A 271 8.40 15.30 -18.21
C TYR A 271 8.44 14.85 -19.67
N SER A 272 8.56 15.79 -20.59
CA SER A 272 8.56 15.55 -22.04
C SER A 272 9.41 16.59 -22.76
N VAL A 273 9.80 16.27 -23.97
CA VAL A 273 10.48 17.18 -24.91
C VAL A 273 9.66 17.26 -26.20
N GLU A 274 9.82 18.34 -26.94
CA GLU A 274 9.17 18.47 -28.24
C GLU A 274 9.76 17.47 -29.26
N GLU A 275 8.94 17.04 -30.21
CA GLU A 275 9.34 16.12 -31.25
C GLU A 275 10.49 16.73 -32.08
N GLY A 276 11.52 15.93 -32.31
CA GLY A 276 12.69 16.33 -33.08
C GLY A 276 13.80 17.03 -32.27
N GLN A 277 13.62 17.21 -30.97
CA GLN A 277 14.68 17.75 -30.11
C GLN A 277 15.67 16.65 -29.68
N ASP A 278 16.93 17.04 -29.54
CA ASP A 278 17.96 16.18 -28.96
C ASP A 278 17.70 15.95 -27.46
N VAL A 279 17.78 14.69 -27.04
CA VAL A 279 17.61 14.31 -25.64
C VAL A 279 18.89 13.70 -25.09
N ALA A 280 19.22 14.08 -23.86
CA ALA A 280 20.33 13.52 -23.12
C ALA A 280 19.85 12.56 -22.02
N TYR A 281 20.59 11.48 -21.83
CA TYR A 281 20.40 10.54 -20.70
C TYR A 281 21.74 10.35 -19.99
N GLU A 282 21.69 10.41 -18.67
CA GLU A 282 22.81 9.94 -17.85
C GLU A 282 22.68 8.42 -17.67
N VAL A 283 23.79 7.72 -17.79
CA VAL A 283 23.84 6.25 -17.69
C VAL A 283 24.88 5.86 -16.64
N VAL A 284 24.54 4.93 -15.76
CA VAL A 284 25.46 4.35 -14.78
C VAL A 284 25.32 2.84 -14.76
N ALA A 285 26.45 2.14 -14.58
CA ALA A 285 26.48 0.71 -14.35
C ALA A 285 26.96 0.42 -12.93
N MET A 286 26.25 -0.46 -12.23
CA MET A 286 26.51 -0.82 -10.84
C MET A 286 26.76 -2.33 -10.72
N ASN A 287 27.71 -2.73 -9.93
CA ASN A 287 27.87 -4.13 -9.55
C ASN A 287 26.85 -4.52 -8.45
N GLU A 288 26.81 -5.79 -8.09
CA GLU A 288 25.94 -6.33 -7.03
C GLU A 288 26.19 -5.71 -5.64
N LYS A 289 27.38 -5.16 -5.42
CA LYS A 289 27.73 -4.47 -4.16
C LYS A 289 27.33 -3.00 -4.12
N GLY A 290 26.77 -2.49 -5.24
CA GLY A 290 26.36 -1.09 -5.33
C GLY A 290 27.48 -0.10 -5.64
N GLN A 291 28.59 -0.56 -6.22
CA GLN A 291 29.70 0.26 -6.68
C GLN A 291 29.54 0.54 -8.17
N ALA A 292 29.83 1.76 -8.61
CA ALA A 292 29.87 2.09 -10.02
C ALA A 292 31.03 1.36 -10.69
N ILE A 293 30.82 0.91 -11.92
CA ILE A 293 31.81 0.20 -12.70
C ILE A 293 31.81 0.71 -14.16
N ALA A 294 32.99 0.71 -14.76
CA ALA A 294 33.11 0.94 -16.19
C ALA A 294 32.58 -0.27 -16.97
N GLN A 295 31.53 -0.05 -17.75
CA GLN A 295 30.87 -1.10 -18.52
C GLN A 295 30.50 -0.62 -19.91
N ARG A 296 30.82 -1.42 -20.93
CA ARG A 296 30.38 -1.17 -22.29
C ARG A 296 28.96 -1.66 -22.46
N LEU A 297 28.04 -0.76 -22.83
CA LEU A 297 26.60 -0.98 -22.95
C LEU A 297 26.14 -0.69 -24.37
N ASN A 298 25.25 -1.53 -24.88
CA ASN A 298 24.52 -1.24 -26.13
C ASN A 298 23.19 -0.58 -25.76
N TRP A 299 22.82 0.50 -26.46
CA TRP A 299 21.54 1.16 -26.28
C TRP A 299 20.73 1.16 -27.57
N LYS A 300 19.41 1.26 -27.44
CA LYS A 300 18.47 1.41 -28.55
C LYS A 300 17.43 2.44 -28.16
N LEU A 301 17.13 3.35 -29.11
CA LEU A 301 16.00 4.27 -29.01
C LEU A 301 14.85 3.69 -29.84
N LEU A 302 13.70 3.54 -29.18
CA LEU A 302 12.50 2.96 -29.79
C LEU A 302 11.37 3.99 -29.78
N ALA A 303 10.71 4.17 -30.93
CA ALA A 303 9.43 4.84 -31.02
C ALA A 303 8.33 3.83 -30.69
N ILE A 304 7.40 4.21 -29.82
CA ILE A 304 6.29 3.37 -29.39
C ILE A 304 4.99 4.10 -29.71
N ASP A 305 4.28 3.61 -30.72
CA ASP A 305 2.98 4.13 -31.12
C ASP A 305 1.87 3.26 -30.53
N TYR A 306 0.92 3.88 -29.85
CA TYR A 306 -0.21 3.19 -29.27
C TYR A 306 -1.43 3.38 -30.15
N HIS A 307 -2.09 2.25 -30.48
CA HIS A 307 -3.34 2.22 -31.21
C HIS A 307 -4.43 1.69 -30.28
N TYR A 308 -5.59 2.31 -30.29
CA TYR A 308 -6.74 1.93 -29.47
C TYR A 308 -7.87 1.47 -30.38
N ASP A 309 -8.19 0.17 -30.31
CA ASP A 309 -9.25 -0.45 -31.10
C ASP A 309 -10.44 -0.76 -30.21
N TRP A 310 -11.60 -0.26 -30.58
CA TRP A 310 -12.84 -0.67 -29.96
C TRP A 310 -13.32 -1.96 -30.59
N TYR A 311 -13.69 -2.92 -29.76
CA TYR A 311 -14.29 -4.16 -30.20
C TYR A 311 -15.46 -4.56 -29.31
N ARG A 312 -16.39 -5.32 -29.88
CA ARG A 312 -17.56 -5.83 -29.18
C ARG A 312 -17.25 -7.22 -28.63
N ASP A 313 -17.42 -7.39 -27.32
CA ASP A 313 -17.30 -8.67 -26.62
C ASP A 313 -18.68 -9.00 -26.01
N GLY A 314 -19.46 -9.84 -26.69
CA GLY A 314 -20.87 -10.05 -26.39
C GLY A 314 -21.67 -8.76 -26.59
N ASP A 315 -22.38 -8.32 -25.51
CA ASP A 315 -23.18 -7.09 -25.53
C ASP A 315 -22.43 -5.86 -24.98
N GLN A 316 -21.15 -5.99 -24.65
CA GLN A 316 -20.33 -4.91 -24.13
C GLN A 316 -19.28 -4.45 -25.12
N TRP A 317 -19.15 -3.11 -25.27
CA TRP A 317 -18.04 -2.52 -25.97
C TRP A 317 -16.82 -2.50 -25.04
N ARG A 318 -15.68 -3.01 -25.54
CA ARG A 318 -14.40 -2.98 -24.88
C ARG A 318 -13.37 -2.35 -25.79
N TRP A 319 -12.33 -1.80 -25.20
CA TRP A 319 -11.18 -1.30 -25.96
C TRP A 319 -9.96 -2.17 -25.72
N ARG A 320 -9.14 -2.29 -26.73
CA ARG A 320 -7.85 -2.97 -26.67
C ARG A 320 -6.78 -2.03 -27.13
N ARG A 321 -5.74 -1.90 -26.32
CA ARG A 321 -4.54 -1.15 -26.67
C ARG A 321 -3.54 -2.10 -27.36
N SER A 322 -3.15 -1.81 -28.59
CA SER A 322 -2.03 -2.42 -29.29
C SER A 322 -0.89 -1.41 -29.38
N ARG A 323 0.35 -1.90 -29.48
CA ARG A 323 1.53 -1.04 -29.64
C ARG A 323 2.34 -1.49 -30.84
N THR A 324 2.79 -0.51 -31.61
CA THR A 324 3.82 -0.71 -32.64
C THR A 324 5.14 -0.16 -32.13
N VAL A 325 6.22 -0.94 -32.26
CA VAL A 325 7.55 -0.56 -31.78
C VAL A 325 8.48 -0.46 -32.98
N THR A 326 9.03 0.71 -33.21
CA THR A 326 9.97 0.97 -34.32
C THR A 326 11.33 1.43 -33.75
N LYS A 327 12.42 0.81 -34.21
CA LYS A 327 13.78 1.23 -33.84
C LYS A 327 14.11 2.52 -34.53
N VAL A 328 14.41 3.58 -33.78
CA VAL A 328 14.80 4.89 -34.29
C VAL A 328 16.32 5.01 -34.43
N ASN A 329 17.05 4.60 -33.38
CA ASN A 329 18.50 4.72 -33.32
C ASN A 329 19.09 3.67 -32.37
N GLU A 330 20.39 3.42 -32.50
CA GLU A 330 21.15 2.53 -31.61
C GLU A 330 22.62 2.93 -31.55
N GLY A 331 23.30 2.51 -30.49
CA GLY A 331 24.73 2.80 -30.36
C GLY A 331 25.34 2.08 -29.14
N ILE A 332 26.57 2.50 -28.85
CA ILE A 332 27.35 1.96 -27.74
C ILE A 332 27.80 3.13 -26.87
N VAL A 333 27.74 2.92 -25.57
CA VAL A 333 28.26 3.83 -24.54
C VAL A 333 29.09 3.05 -23.52
N THR A 334 30.13 3.67 -22.99
CA THR A 334 30.90 3.11 -21.86
C THR A 334 30.63 3.99 -20.64
N THR A 335 30.17 3.40 -19.56
CA THR A 335 29.95 4.11 -18.29
C THR A 335 31.30 4.44 -17.63
N PRO A 336 31.42 5.55 -16.90
CA PRO A 336 32.57 5.81 -16.04
C PRO A 336 32.59 4.86 -14.83
N GLU A 337 33.73 4.81 -14.15
CA GLU A 337 33.90 4.16 -12.85
C GLU A 337 33.31 5.01 -11.71
#